data_5ffff95366dd351c3a9970e96255d4aa
#
_entry.id   5ffff95366dd351c3a9970e96255d4aa
#
_cell.length_a   1.000
_cell.length_b   1.000
_cell.length_c   1.000
_cell.angle_alpha   90.00
_cell.angle_beta   90.00
_cell.angle_gamma   90.00
#
_symmetry.space_group_name_H-M   'P 1'
#
loop_
_entity.id
_entity.type
_entity.pdbx_description
1 polymer ?
#
loop_
_entity_poly.entity_id
_entity_poly.type
_entity_poly.pdbx_seq_one_letter_code
_entity_poly.pdbx_strand_id
1 'polypeptide(L)'
;ATYSVISPEGCASILWKSADKAPEAAETLGITASRLKTLGLIDKIVPEPIGGAHWDYDLAAANLKQVLIETLRELKQIPAEERVRQRISKFGKMGFWDELPA
;
A
#
# COMPACT_ATOMS: atom_id res chain seq x y z
N ALA A 1 4.88 -5.15 -7.00
CA ALA A 1 4.53 -3.73 -7.08
C ALA A 1 4.95 -2.99 -5.81
N THR A 2 5.23 -1.72 -5.93
CA THR A 2 5.56 -0.85 -4.80
C THR A 2 4.56 0.32 -4.76
N TYR A 3 4.39 0.88 -3.58
CA TYR A 3 3.48 1.99 -3.36
C TYR A 3 4.15 3.00 -2.44
N SER A 4 4.39 4.20 -2.93
CA SER A 4 5.03 5.26 -2.16
C SER A 4 4.76 6.62 -2.80
N VAL A 5 4.89 7.67 -1.99
CA VAL A 5 4.77 9.06 -2.43
C VAL A 5 6.03 9.54 -3.17
N ILE A 6 7.16 8.89 -2.94
CA ILE A 6 8.46 9.29 -3.49
C ILE A 6 9.32 8.05 -3.73
N SER A 7 10.27 8.12 -4.68
CA SER A 7 11.22 7.04 -4.88
C SER A 7 12.25 6.97 -3.73
N PRO A 8 12.85 5.78 -3.49
CA PRO A 8 13.92 5.67 -2.50
C PRO A 8 15.08 6.63 -2.76
N GLU A 9 15.45 6.83 -4.01
CA GLU A 9 16.52 7.76 -4.40
C GLU A 9 16.17 9.21 -4.05
N GLY A 10 14.94 9.63 -4.35
CA GLY A 10 14.44 10.96 -4.00
C GLY A 10 14.38 11.17 -2.50
N CYS A 11 13.88 10.20 -1.76
CA CYS A 11 13.85 10.22 -0.31
C CYS A 11 15.26 10.33 0.28
N ALA A 12 16.21 9.53 -0.23
CA ALA A 12 17.59 9.56 0.22
C ALA A 12 18.23 10.92 -0.04
N SER A 13 17.97 11.53 -1.19
CA SER A 13 18.49 12.85 -1.53
C SER A 13 18.00 13.92 -0.55
N ILE A 14 16.75 13.85 -0.12
CA ILE A 14 16.19 14.82 0.82
C ILE A 14 16.72 14.60 2.24
N LEU A 15 16.68 13.35 2.74
CA LEU A 15 16.99 13.06 4.14
C LEU A 15 18.47 12.92 4.42
N TRP A 16 19.23 12.30 3.53
CA TRP A 16 20.68 12.05 3.71
C TRP A 16 21.53 12.89 2.78
N LYS A 17 20.93 13.70 1.92
CA LYS A 17 21.60 14.53 0.91
C LYS A 17 22.48 13.75 -0.06
N SER A 18 22.17 12.46 -0.24
CA SER A 18 22.88 11.58 -1.18
C SER A 18 21.97 10.45 -1.64
N ALA A 19 21.84 10.27 -2.94
CA ALA A 19 21.11 9.15 -3.53
C ALA A 19 21.76 7.78 -3.23
N ASP A 20 23.01 7.74 -2.80
CA ASP A 20 23.70 6.51 -2.40
C ASP A 20 23.05 5.84 -1.18
N LYS A 21 22.21 6.56 -0.44
CA LYS A 21 21.43 6.05 0.68
C LYS A 21 20.06 5.48 0.28
N ALA A 22 19.81 5.26 -1.03
CA ALA A 22 18.56 4.69 -1.50
C ALA A 22 18.19 3.36 -0.83
N PRO A 23 19.10 2.40 -0.58
CA PRO A 23 18.76 1.17 0.14
C PRO A 23 18.21 1.42 1.54
N GLU A 24 18.80 2.32 2.30
CA GLU A 24 18.34 2.70 3.63
C GLU A 24 16.98 3.41 3.58
N ALA A 25 16.79 4.28 2.59
CA ALA A 25 15.52 4.95 2.37
C ALA A 25 14.41 3.96 2.01
N ALA A 26 14.69 2.99 1.13
CA ALA A 26 13.73 1.94 0.76
C ALA A 26 13.31 1.12 1.97
N GLU A 27 14.23 0.75 2.83
CA GLU A 27 13.95 0.01 4.06
C GLU A 27 13.08 0.82 5.02
N THR A 28 13.41 2.09 5.22
CA THR A 28 12.64 2.99 6.09
C THR A 28 11.23 3.24 5.57
N LEU A 29 11.06 3.44 4.26
CA LEU A 29 9.75 3.67 3.64
C LEU A 29 8.84 2.44 3.71
N GLY A 30 9.42 1.23 3.74
CA GLY A 30 8.64 0.00 3.79
C GLY A 30 7.70 -0.13 2.59
N ILE A 31 8.23 -0.01 1.38
CA ILE A 31 7.46 0.10 0.14
C ILE A 31 6.91 -1.23 -0.39
N THR A 32 7.25 -2.36 0.22
CA THR A 32 6.74 -3.67 -0.18
C THR A 32 5.30 -3.88 0.29
N ALA A 33 4.55 -4.73 -0.40
CA ALA A 33 3.16 -5.00 -0.06
C ALA A 33 2.99 -5.50 1.39
N SER A 34 3.84 -6.42 1.84
CA SER A 34 3.77 -6.95 3.19
C SER A 34 4.00 -5.88 4.26
N ARG A 35 4.99 -5.01 4.06
CA ARG A 35 5.29 -3.91 4.98
C ARG A 35 4.15 -2.89 5.00
N LEU A 36 3.63 -2.53 3.85
CA LEU A 36 2.51 -1.58 3.72
C LEU A 36 1.25 -2.11 4.39
N LYS A 37 0.98 -3.42 4.30
CA LYS A 37 -0.15 -4.03 4.98
C LYS A 37 0.03 -4.01 6.49
N THR A 38 1.20 -4.32 6.98
CA THR A 38 1.54 -4.24 8.41
C THR A 38 1.35 -2.82 8.96
N LEU A 39 1.69 -1.80 8.17
CA LEU A 39 1.50 -0.40 8.53
C LEU A 39 0.06 0.09 8.40
N GLY A 40 -0.84 -0.71 7.84
CA GLY A 40 -2.24 -0.33 7.66
C GLY A 40 -2.49 0.64 6.51
N LEU A 41 -1.56 0.75 5.57
CA LEU A 41 -1.67 1.67 4.44
C LEU A 41 -2.39 1.07 3.24
N ILE A 42 -2.45 -0.25 3.16
CA ILE A 42 -3.20 -0.98 2.13
C ILE A 42 -4.12 -2.01 2.80
N ASP A 43 -5.17 -2.39 2.10
CA ASP A 43 -6.21 -3.28 2.63
C ASP A 43 -5.94 -4.74 2.28
N LYS A 44 -5.52 -5.02 1.05
CA LYS A 44 -5.34 -6.38 0.53
C LYS A 44 -4.11 -6.48 -0.34
N ILE A 45 -3.52 -7.68 -0.35
CA ILE A 45 -2.40 -8.02 -1.24
C ILE A 45 -2.96 -8.96 -2.31
N VAL A 46 -2.80 -8.57 -3.58
CA VAL A 46 -3.13 -9.43 -4.71
C VAL A 46 -1.92 -10.28 -5.04
N PRO A 47 -2.03 -11.63 -5.03
CA PRO A 47 -0.89 -12.48 -5.36
C PRO A 47 -0.40 -12.24 -6.78
N GLU A 48 0.91 -12.14 -6.96
CA GLU A 48 1.52 -12.10 -8.29
C GLU A 48 1.91 -13.49 -8.74
N PRO A 49 1.88 -13.77 -10.07
CA PRO A 49 2.47 -14.98 -10.61
C PRO A 49 3.98 -15.06 -10.30
N ILE A 50 4.51 -16.26 -10.26
CA ILE A 50 5.96 -16.46 -10.10
C ILE A 50 6.69 -15.74 -11.26
N GLY A 51 7.64 -14.88 -10.93
CA GLY A 51 8.33 -14.04 -11.89
C GLY A 51 7.70 -12.68 -12.15
N GLY A 52 6.50 -12.41 -11.57
CA GLY A 52 5.80 -11.14 -11.70
C GLY A 52 4.64 -11.18 -12.71
N ALA A 53 3.84 -10.13 -12.72
CA ALA A 53 2.65 -10.05 -13.57
C ALA A 53 2.97 -10.14 -15.08
N HIS A 54 4.11 -9.66 -15.48
CA HIS A 54 4.55 -9.64 -16.88
C HIS A 54 4.95 -11.04 -17.41
N TRP A 55 5.15 -12.02 -16.52
CA TRP A 55 5.45 -13.39 -16.91
C TRP A 55 4.21 -14.22 -17.21
N ASP A 56 3.08 -13.86 -16.62
CA ASP A 56 1.80 -14.55 -16.84
C ASP A 56 0.65 -13.54 -16.68
N TYR A 57 0.34 -12.85 -17.77
CA TYR A 57 -0.72 -11.84 -17.79
C TYR A 57 -2.08 -12.42 -17.42
N ASP A 58 -2.40 -13.62 -17.91
CA ASP A 58 -3.70 -14.24 -17.68
C ASP A 58 -3.89 -14.59 -16.21
N LEU A 59 -2.87 -15.14 -15.55
CA LEU A 59 -2.93 -15.46 -14.12
C LEU A 59 -2.98 -14.18 -13.29
N ALA A 60 -2.20 -13.17 -13.64
CA ALA A 60 -2.23 -11.88 -12.95
C ALA A 60 -3.61 -11.24 -13.04
N ALA A 61 -4.23 -11.26 -14.23
CA ALA A 61 -5.58 -10.74 -14.44
C ALA A 61 -6.62 -11.53 -13.65
N ALA A 62 -6.52 -12.86 -13.61
CA ALA A 62 -7.43 -13.71 -12.85
C ALA A 62 -7.35 -13.44 -11.35
N ASN A 63 -6.14 -13.30 -10.80
CA ASN A 63 -5.91 -12.99 -9.39
C ASN A 63 -6.52 -11.62 -9.03
N LEU A 64 -6.29 -10.61 -9.86
CA LEU A 64 -6.85 -9.28 -9.65
C LEU A 64 -8.38 -9.29 -9.74
N LYS A 65 -8.94 -9.98 -10.74
CA LYS A 65 -10.39 -10.12 -10.91
C LYS A 65 -11.04 -10.71 -9.68
N GLN A 66 -10.45 -11.76 -9.12
CA GLN A 66 -10.98 -12.43 -7.93
C GLN A 66 -11.07 -11.45 -6.74
N VAL A 67 -10.03 -10.71 -6.48
CA VAL A 67 -9.99 -9.72 -5.39
C VAL A 67 -10.99 -8.60 -5.63
N LEU A 68 -11.12 -8.11 -6.86
CA LEU A 68 -12.07 -7.06 -7.21
C LEU A 68 -13.51 -7.51 -7.01
N ILE A 69 -13.87 -8.74 -7.43
CA ILE A 69 -15.21 -9.28 -7.26
C ILE A 69 -15.55 -9.43 -5.77
N GLU A 70 -14.66 -10.01 -4.97
CA GLU A 70 -14.86 -10.17 -3.53
C GLU A 70 -15.04 -8.83 -2.83
N THR A 71 -14.19 -7.86 -3.15
CA THR A 71 -14.24 -6.53 -2.56
C THR A 71 -15.52 -5.79 -2.93
N LEU A 72 -15.97 -5.89 -4.19
CA LEU A 72 -17.22 -5.28 -4.63
C LEU A 72 -18.43 -5.90 -3.90
N ARG A 73 -18.44 -7.21 -3.68
CA ARG A 73 -19.51 -7.87 -2.92
C ARG A 73 -19.59 -7.35 -1.49
N GLU A 74 -18.42 -7.23 -0.83
CA GLU A 74 -18.34 -6.68 0.52
C GLU A 74 -18.87 -5.25 0.58
N LEU A 75 -18.41 -4.39 -0.33
CA LEU A 75 -18.78 -2.98 -0.38
C LEU A 75 -20.23 -2.74 -0.72
N LYS A 76 -20.82 -3.58 -1.58
CA LYS A 76 -22.26 -3.47 -1.94
C LYS A 76 -23.18 -3.77 -0.78
N GLN A 77 -22.75 -4.53 0.21
CA GLN A 77 -23.54 -4.83 1.41
C GLN A 77 -23.59 -3.66 2.39
N ILE A 78 -22.74 -2.67 2.20
CA ILE A 78 -22.66 -1.50 3.06
C ILE A 78 -23.43 -0.35 2.39
N PRO A 79 -24.36 0.36 3.10
CA PRO A 79 -25.02 1.52 2.55
C PRO A 79 -24.02 2.59 2.08
N ALA A 80 -24.36 3.31 1.00
CA ALA A 80 -23.44 4.26 0.37
C ALA A 80 -22.90 5.32 1.35
N GLU A 81 -23.76 5.87 2.20
CA GLU A 81 -23.35 6.87 3.19
C GLU A 81 -22.37 6.30 4.21
N GLU A 82 -22.58 5.06 4.64
CA GLU A 82 -21.69 4.38 5.56
C GLU A 82 -20.34 4.05 4.91
N ARG A 83 -20.33 3.66 3.63
CA ARG A 83 -19.09 3.44 2.88
C ARG A 83 -18.22 4.70 2.83
N VAL A 84 -18.84 5.85 2.59
CA VAL A 84 -18.12 7.14 2.57
C VAL A 84 -17.55 7.45 3.95
N ARG A 85 -18.34 7.29 5.01
CA ARG A 85 -17.85 7.50 6.38
C ARG A 85 -16.69 6.59 6.75
N GLN A 86 -16.77 5.31 6.41
CA GLN A 86 -15.70 4.34 6.66
C GLN A 86 -14.42 4.71 5.90
N ARG A 87 -14.55 5.20 4.67
CA ARG A 87 -13.41 5.65 3.88
C ARG A 87 -12.72 6.85 4.51
N ILE A 88 -13.47 7.85 4.91
CA ILE A 88 -12.95 9.05 5.58
C ILE A 88 -12.27 8.67 6.89
N SER A 89 -12.90 7.83 7.71
CA SER A 89 -12.35 7.34 8.96
C SER A 89 -11.06 6.55 8.74
N LYS A 90 -11.02 5.69 7.73
CA LYS A 90 -9.83 4.88 7.39
C LYS A 90 -8.63 5.76 7.10
N PHE A 91 -8.76 6.75 6.23
CA PHE A 91 -7.67 7.65 5.91
C PHE A 91 -7.28 8.54 7.07
N GLY A 92 -8.24 8.97 7.88
CA GLY A 92 -7.97 9.79 9.06
C GLY A 92 -7.20 9.05 10.16
N LYS A 93 -7.25 7.72 10.18
CA LYS A 93 -6.55 6.88 11.16
C LYS A 93 -5.18 6.41 10.69
N MET A 94 -4.79 6.69 9.44
CA MET A 94 -3.49 6.28 8.94
C MET A 94 -2.37 7.02 9.64
N GLY A 95 -1.29 6.28 9.91
CA GLY A 95 -0.10 6.80 10.56
C GLY A 95 -0.03 6.44 12.04
N PHE A 96 1.19 6.28 12.50
CA PHE A 96 1.51 6.01 13.90
C PHE A 96 2.46 7.11 14.36
N TRP A 97 2.13 7.75 15.49
CA TRP A 97 2.97 8.78 16.08
C TRP A 97 2.87 8.70 17.59
N ASP A 98 3.94 9.13 18.26
CA ASP A 98 3.96 9.31 19.70
C ASP A 98 3.88 10.79 20.02
N GLU A 99 2.96 11.16 20.92
CA GLU A 99 2.92 12.53 21.42
C GLU A 99 4.00 12.70 22.49
N LEU A 100 4.83 13.74 22.30
CA LEU A 100 5.80 14.09 23.33
C LEU A 100 5.06 14.74 24.51
N PRO A 101 5.44 14.38 25.77
CA PRO A 101 4.90 15.06 26.94
C PRO A 101 5.19 16.54 26.86
N ALA A 102 4.19 17.33 27.19
CA ALA A 102 4.34 18.79 27.21
C ALA A 102 5.32 19.23 28.31
#